data_db23a14b183262644ee52659cc115b3c
#
_entry.id   db23a14b183262644ee52659cc115b3c
#
_cell.length_a   1.000
_cell.length_b   1.000
_cell.length_c   1.000
_cell.angle_alpha   90.00
_cell.angle_beta   90.00
_cell.angle_gamma   90.00
#
_symmetry.space_group_name_H-M   'P 1'
#
loop_
_entity.id
_entity.type
_entity.pdbx_description
1 polymer ?
#
loop_
_entity_poly.entity_id
_entity_poly.type
_entity_poly.pdbx_seq_one_letter_code
_entity_poly.pdbx_strand_id
1 'polypeptide(L)'
;MSVLEVTSELYSEAEFCSTETDSISKFTFVYPNRRDAAPAENGTQPGLANGMDKQHNGQPEADSESKASSVKDSEEVEEESCFEEESFASDYGDSLCEEEQEEVLLYGESGDECCIATHQKDTKPPPIVLDKDGDVVVVRQRKGAIDIEHRKSTRLDAVGLQIWRGALLLGDYIMHNERKFKNTHILELGSGVGLTSIVASMYAREVICTDIDIEGLLDLLRDNVQRNAHLSNPHCRVHVTELDFKVSYQDYPRDLKTKLQDVQYVIAADVIYDDDITEAFVRTIVSLLLELPKLKAIYIALEKRYVFTLEDMDSVAPCYDYFLRYFEKRNGRFGVNRWKLINVCMDFPRYFDYDKVKDLVLLKVCHASK
;
A
#
# COMPACT_ATOMS: atom_id res chain seq x y z
N MET A 1 -14.43 26.69 23.53
CA MET A 1 -13.08 26.33 23.01
C MET A 1 -13.22 26.35 21.50
N SER A 2 -12.39 27.11 20.78
CA SER A 2 -12.34 27.03 19.31
C SER A 2 -11.84 25.63 18.93
N VAL A 3 -12.59 24.93 18.11
CA VAL A 3 -12.12 23.64 17.55
C VAL A 3 -10.98 23.98 16.60
N LEU A 4 -9.83 23.34 16.76
CA LEU A 4 -8.71 23.50 15.86
C LEU A 4 -9.06 22.84 14.51
N GLU A 5 -9.13 23.64 13.46
CA GLU A 5 -9.31 23.15 12.09
C GLU A 5 -7.95 22.97 11.40
N VAL A 6 -7.85 21.92 10.62
CA VAL A 6 -6.67 21.56 9.85
C VAL A 6 -7.02 21.57 8.37
N THR A 7 -6.09 22.03 7.54
CA THR A 7 -6.25 22.08 6.08
C THR A 7 -5.01 21.49 5.43
N SER A 8 -5.20 20.61 4.45
CA SER A 8 -4.09 20.04 3.69
C SER A 8 -3.38 21.12 2.86
N GLU A 9 -2.07 21.12 2.89
CA GLU A 9 -1.21 22.03 2.14
C GLU A 9 -1.42 21.90 0.62
N LEU A 10 -1.89 20.76 0.17
CA LEU A 10 -2.19 20.45 -1.22
C LEU A 10 -3.19 21.43 -1.85
N TYR A 11 -4.12 21.96 -1.05
CA TYR A 11 -5.15 22.90 -1.54
C TYR A 11 -4.61 24.31 -1.80
N SER A 12 -3.41 24.62 -1.33
CA SER A 12 -2.73 25.89 -1.60
C SER A 12 -1.84 25.84 -2.84
N GLU A 13 -1.50 24.64 -3.35
CA GLU A 13 -0.52 24.46 -4.43
C GLU A 13 -1.13 24.48 -5.83
N ALA A 14 -2.33 23.95 -5.95
CA ALA A 14 -2.91 23.73 -7.25
C ALA A 14 -4.05 24.71 -7.52
N GLU A 15 -4.20 25.05 -8.80
CA GLU A 15 -5.47 25.54 -9.33
C GLU A 15 -6.54 24.44 -9.23
N PHE A 16 -6.84 23.99 -7.99
CA PHE A 16 -7.93 23.06 -7.76
C PHE A 16 -9.24 23.78 -8.08
N CYS A 17 -9.83 23.44 -9.22
CA CYS A 17 -11.19 23.86 -9.57
C CYS A 17 -12.15 23.29 -8.56
N SER A 18 -12.53 24.06 -7.55
CA SER A 18 -13.54 23.69 -6.58
C SER A 18 -14.75 24.62 -6.70
N THR A 19 -15.93 24.03 -6.67
CA THR A 19 -17.17 24.76 -6.38
C THR A 19 -17.22 25.11 -4.89
N GLU A 20 -17.90 26.20 -4.53
CA GLU A 20 -17.74 26.86 -3.22
C GLU A 20 -18.18 26.06 -1.99
N THR A 21 -18.91 24.95 -2.09
CA THR A 21 -19.51 24.27 -0.93
C THR A 21 -19.16 22.79 -0.77
N ASP A 22 -19.05 22.02 -1.85
CA ASP A 22 -18.63 20.61 -1.77
C ASP A 22 -17.53 20.40 -2.79
N SER A 23 -16.32 20.10 -2.29
CA SER A 23 -15.15 20.15 -3.12
C SER A 23 -14.96 18.84 -3.87
N ILE A 24 -15.41 18.80 -5.13
CA ILE A 24 -14.94 17.77 -6.05
C ILE A 24 -13.69 18.32 -6.74
N SER A 25 -12.56 17.72 -6.42
CA SER A 25 -11.29 18.05 -7.07
C SER A 25 -10.97 17.02 -8.14
N LYS A 26 -10.41 17.50 -9.24
CA LYS A 26 -10.00 16.68 -10.38
C LYS A 26 -8.49 16.51 -10.40
N PHE A 27 -8.02 15.31 -10.14
CA PHE A 27 -6.61 14.93 -10.20
C PHE A 27 -6.29 14.34 -11.57
N THR A 28 -5.65 15.14 -12.42
CA THR A 28 -5.21 14.68 -13.74
C THR A 28 -3.90 13.91 -13.61
N PHE A 29 -3.77 12.86 -14.40
CA PHE A 29 -2.55 12.06 -14.45
C PHE A 29 -2.23 11.60 -15.87
N VAL A 30 -0.96 11.23 -16.06
CA VAL A 30 -0.45 10.66 -17.29
C VAL A 30 -0.20 9.18 -17.05
N TYR A 31 -0.71 8.30 -17.91
CA TYR A 31 -0.42 6.86 -17.80
C TYR A 31 1.06 6.59 -18.09
N PRO A 32 1.68 5.61 -17.37
CA PRO A 32 3.04 5.18 -17.66
C PRO A 32 3.20 4.78 -19.13
N ASN A 33 4.28 5.27 -19.77
CA ASN A 33 4.63 4.77 -21.07
C ASN A 33 5.16 3.33 -20.93
N ARG A 34 4.82 2.44 -21.86
CA ARG A 34 5.32 1.06 -21.85
C ARG A 34 6.86 0.94 -21.85
N ARG A 35 7.56 2.02 -22.13
CA ARG A 35 9.03 2.10 -22.10
C ARG A 35 9.59 2.47 -20.72
N ASP A 36 8.77 3.08 -19.86
CA ASP A 36 9.16 3.52 -18.52
C ASP A 36 8.92 2.40 -17.49
N ALA A 37 8.26 1.31 -17.88
CA ALA A 37 8.06 0.13 -17.04
C ALA A 37 9.39 -0.59 -16.85
N ALA A 38 9.77 -0.86 -15.58
CA ALA A 38 10.98 -1.61 -15.23
C ALA A 38 11.20 -2.84 -16.13
N PRO A 39 12.45 -3.17 -16.53
CA PRO A 39 12.72 -4.27 -17.44
C PRO A 39 12.17 -5.59 -16.90
N ALA A 40 11.49 -6.35 -17.76
CA ALA A 40 11.06 -7.70 -17.42
C ALA A 40 12.30 -8.58 -17.30
N GLU A 41 12.45 -9.29 -16.20
CA GLU A 41 13.48 -10.35 -16.07
C GLU A 41 13.30 -11.37 -17.19
N ASN A 42 14.42 -11.70 -17.83
CA ASN A 42 14.50 -12.74 -18.85
C ASN A 42 14.30 -14.12 -18.21
N GLY A 43 13.07 -14.60 -18.21
CA GLY A 43 12.78 -16.01 -17.98
C GLY A 43 13.33 -16.83 -19.12
N THR A 44 14.30 -17.67 -18.85
CA THR A 44 14.87 -18.69 -19.73
C THR A 44 13.73 -19.56 -20.29
N GLN A 45 13.54 -19.57 -21.60
CA GLN A 45 12.64 -20.51 -22.27
C GLN A 45 13.11 -21.95 -22.07
N PRO A 46 12.25 -22.88 -21.62
CA PRO A 46 12.54 -24.30 -21.77
C PRO A 46 12.29 -24.73 -23.21
N GLY A 47 13.28 -25.39 -23.78
CA GLY A 47 13.27 -25.89 -25.14
C GLY A 47 12.11 -26.83 -25.45
N LEU A 48 11.60 -26.70 -26.65
CA LEU A 48 10.73 -27.64 -27.33
C LEU A 48 11.40 -29.02 -27.46
N ALA A 49 10.82 -30.04 -26.85
CA ALA A 49 11.09 -31.43 -27.21
C ALA A 49 9.77 -32.05 -27.69
N ASN A 50 9.78 -32.42 -28.97
CA ASN A 50 8.76 -33.25 -29.65
C ASN A 50 8.80 -34.69 -29.14
N GLY A 51 7.64 -35.34 -29.07
CA GLY A 51 7.58 -36.82 -29.07
C GLY A 51 6.27 -37.45 -28.62
N MET A 52 5.37 -37.65 -29.53
CA MET A 52 4.50 -38.83 -29.80
C MET A 52 3.76 -39.58 -28.69
N ASP A 53 2.46 -39.58 -28.88
CA ASP A 53 1.44 -40.67 -28.79
C ASP A 53 1.69 -41.88 -27.86
N LYS A 54 0.66 -42.17 -27.03
CA LYS A 54 -0.21 -43.37 -27.13
C LYS A 54 -1.37 -43.33 -26.12
N GLN A 55 -2.53 -43.64 -26.66
CA GLN A 55 -3.80 -43.97 -26.01
C GLN A 55 -3.68 -45.17 -25.07
N HIS A 56 -4.44 -45.24 -23.98
CA HIS A 56 -5.32 -46.37 -23.68
C HIS A 56 -6.37 -46.03 -22.60
N ASN A 57 -7.55 -46.54 -22.88
CA ASN A 57 -8.81 -46.63 -22.15
C ASN A 57 -8.73 -47.29 -20.76
N GLY A 58 -9.71 -46.98 -19.91
CA GLY A 58 -10.17 -47.88 -18.88
C GLY A 58 -10.87 -47.21 -17.69
N GLN A 59 -12.17 -47.03 -17.77
CA GLN A 59 -13.12 -47.01 -16.63
C GLN A 59 -13.62 -48.45 -16.43
N PRO A 60 -14.43 -48.81 -15.39
CA PRO A 60 -15.10 -48.05 -14.31
C PRO A 60 -15.28 -48.80 -12.95
N GLU A 61 -16.13 -48.17 -12.10
CA GLU A 61 -17.02 -48.79 -11.05
C GLU A 61 -16.38 -49.20 -9.71
N ALA A 62 -17.02 -49.14 -8.57
CA ALA A 62 -18.23 -48.61 -7.95
C ALA A 62 -18.25 -49.10 -6.49
N ASP A 63 -19.07 -48.42 -5.66
CA ASP A 63 -19.75 -48.91 -4.42
C ASP A 63 -18.92 -49.26 -3.18
N SER A 64 -19.28 -48.90 -1.97
CA SER A 64 -20.57 -48.74 -1.24
C SER A 64 -20.32 -48.47 0.24
N GLU A 65 -21.17 -47.71 0.85
CA GLU A 65 -21.86 -47.88 2.15
C GLU A 65 -21.05 -48.31 3.40
N SER A 66 -21.20 -47.82 4.60
CA SER A 66 -22.31 -47.24 5.38
C SER A 66 -21.98 -47.27 6.91
N LYS A 67 -22.75 -46.48 7.68
CA LYS A 67 -23.17 -46.62 9.10
C LYS A 67 -22.20 -46.17 10.19
N ALA A 68 -22.46 -45.13 10.90
CA ALA A 68 -23.50 -44.73 11.86
C ALA A 68 -23.22 -45.17 13.34
N SER A 69 -23.49 -44.22 14.23
CA SER A 69 -23.85 -44.28 15.66
C SER A 69 -22.67 -44.16 16.63
N SER A 70 -22.74 -43.51 17.77
CA SER A 70 -23.69 -42.74 18.56
C SER A 70 -23.00 -42.31 19.86
N VAL A 71 -23.26 -41.06 20.31
CA VAL A 71 -23.58 -40.59 21.67
C VAL A 71 -22.76 -41.11 22.87
N LYS A 72 -22.13 -40.20 23.63
CA LYS A 72 -22.50 -39.76 25.00
C LYS A 72 -21.40 -38.91 25.66
N ASP A 73 -21.85 -37.77 26.16
CA ASP A 73 -21.76 -37.11 27.47
C ASP A 73 -20.45 -37.00 28.27
N SER A 74 -20.23 -35.73 28.64
CA SER A 74 -19.80 -35.14 29.92
C SER A 74 -18.37 -35.34 30.40
N GLU A 75 -17.65 -34.27 30.59
CA GLU A 75 -17.31 -33.64 31.89
C GLU A 75 -16.24 -32.54 31.70
N GLU A 76 -16.44 -31.45 32.43
CA GLU A 76 -15.51 -30.35 32.60
C GLU A 76 -14.26 -30.81 33.34
N VAL A 77 -13.05 -30.45 32.84
CA VAL A 77 -11.85 -30.30 33.67
C VAL A 77 -11.00 -29.20 33.10
N GLU A 78 -10.73 -28.19 33.91
CA GLU A 78 -9.70 -27.17 33.69
C GLU A 78 -8.33 -27.84 33.74
N GLU A 79 -7.49 -27.64 32.70
CA GLU A 79 -6.05 -27.85 32.81
C GLU A 79 -5.29 -26.88 31.93
N GLU A 80 -4.42 -26.15 32.59
CA GLU A 80 -3.31 -25.39 31.97
C GLU A 80 -2.45 -26.35 31.15
N SER A 81 -2.22 -26.05 29.86
CA SER A 81 -1.21 -26.77 29.10
C SER A 81 -0.28 -25.85 28.33
N CYS A 82 0.99 -26.02 28.65
CA CYS A 82 2.16 -25.56 27.95
C CYS A 82 2.06 -25.83 26.45
N PHE A 83 2.36 -24.82 25.65
CA PHE A 83 2.53 -24.96 24.19
C PHE A 83 3.89 -25.60 23.91
N GLU A 84 3.86 -26.82 23.42
CA GLU A 84 5.00 -27.45 22.74
C GLU A 84 5.10 -26.92 21.29
N GLU A 85 6.32 -26.55 20.91
CA GLU A 85 6.66 -26.14 19.55
C GLU A 85 6.68 -27.38 18.63
N GLU A 86 5.69 -27.51 17.76
CA GLU A 86 5.82 -28.39 16.60
C GLU A 86 6.36 -27.62 15.39
N SER A 87 7.53 -28.03 14.95
CA SER A 87 8.21 -27.58 13.76
C SER A 87 7.49 -28.05 12.49
N PHE A 88 6.78 -27.15 11.79
CA PHE A 88 6.37 -27.39 10.41
C PHE A 88 7.44 -26.81 9.47
N ALA A 89 8.26 -27.69 8.92
CA ALA A 89 9.05 -27.41 7.74
C ALA A 89 8.12 -27.48 6.51
N SER A 90 7.77 -26.35 5.94
CA SER A 90 7.17 -26.28 4.60
C SER A 90 8.20 -25.71 3.64
N ASP A 91 8.55 -26.56 2.70
CA ASP A 91 9.33 -26.34 1.50
C ASP A 91 8.60 -25.30 0.62
N TYR A 92 9.07 -24.05 0.62
CA TYR A 92 8.65 -23.02 -0.34
C TYR A 92 9.87 -22.55 -1.11
N GLY A 93 9.84 -22.93 -2.38
CA GLY A 93 10.82 -22.60 -3.38
C GLY A 93 11.21 -21.11 -3.39
N ASP A 94 12.50 -20.90 -3.56
CA ASP A 94 13.18 -19.65 -3.80
C ASP A 94 12.47 -18.81 -4.88
N SER A 95 11.78 -17.76 -4.46
CA SER A 95 11.49 -16.60 -5.30
C SER A 95 12.50 -15.52 -4.89
N LEU A 96 13.57 -15.44 -5.65
CA LEU A 96 14.57 -14.38 -5.54
C LEU A 96 13.88 -13.02 -5.62
N CYS A 97 13.91 -12.27 -4.53
CA CYS A 97 13.60 -10.85 -4.52
C CYS A 97 14.69 -10.13 -5.32
N GLU A 98 14.26 -9.44 -6.39
CA GLU A 98 15.11 -8.55 -7.17
C GLU A 98 15.78 -7.52 -6.25
N GLU A 99 17.08 -7.30 -6.45
CA GLU A 99 17.84 -6.24 -5.81
C GLU A 99 17.35 -4.88 -6.33
N GLU A 100 16.31 -4.32 -5.71
CA GLU A 100 16.10 -2.88 -5.72
C GLU A 100 17.31 -2.28 -4.96
N GLN A 101 17.94 -1.22 -5.46
CA GLN A 101 18.98 -0.50 -4.71
C GLN A 101 18.32 0.07 -3.44
N GLU A 102 18.50 -0.68 -2.35
CA GLU A 102 17.86 -0.43 -1.06
C GLU A 102 18.91 0.14 -0.10
N GLU A 103 18.74 1.39 0.31
CA GLU A 103 19.44 1.91 1.49
C GLU A 103 18.78 1.33 2.74
N VAL A 104 19.46 0.38 3.36
CA VAL A 104 19.05 -0.17 4.65
C VAL A 104 19.34 0.86 5.73
N LEU A 105 18.32 1.37 6.40
CA LEU A 105 18.47 2.20 7.58
C LEU A 105 19.08 1.38 8.73
N LEU A 106 20.42 1.33 8.78
CA LEU A 106 21.15 0.91 9.96
C LEU A 106 21.33 2.15 10.86
N TYR A 107 20.73 2.14 12.03
CA TYR A 107 20.99 3.15 13.05
C TYR A 107 22.43 3.04 13.51
N GLY A 108 23.27 3.96 13.04
CA GLY A 108 24.62 4.22 13.49
C GLY A 108 24.84 5.72 13.43
N GLU A 109 25.34 6.26 14.53
CA GLU A 109 25.55 7.68 14.76
C GLU A 109 26.26 8.43 13.62
N SER A 110 25.73 9.63 13.36
CA SER A 110 26.38 10.79 12.74
C SER A 110 26.85 10.70 11.29
N GLY A 111 26.38 11.63 10.50
CA GLY A 111 27.03 12.12 9.29
C GLY A 111 26.09 12.32 8.13
N ASP A 112 25.60 13.54 8.03
CA ASP A 112 24.99 14.09 6.83
C ASP A 112 25.84 13.85 5.59
N GLU A 113 25.26 13.14 4.62
CA GLU A 113 25.41 13.43 3.18
C GLU A 113 24.26 12.74 2.44
N CYS A 114 23.09 13.33 2.57
CA CYS A 114 21.99 13.07 1.66
C CYS A 114 22.34 13.74 0.32
N CYS A 115 22.29 12.98 -0.76
CA CYS A 115 22.41 13.49 -2.12
C CYS A 115 21.41 14.64 -2.31
N ILE A 116 21.92 15.87 -2.24
CA ILE A 116 21.16 17.08 -2.55
C ILE A 116 20.95 17.08 -4.08
N ALA A 117 19.84 16.50 -4.52
CA ALA A 117 19.33 16.74 -5.85
C ALA A 117 18.80 18.19 -5.88
N THR A 118 19.63 19.09 -6.35
CA THR A 118 19.24 20.46 -6.66
C THR A 118 18.12 20.41 -7.70
N HIS A 119 16.90 20.77 -7.30
CA HIS A 119 15.79 21.00 -8.21
C HIS A 119 16.07 22.21 -9.09
N GLN A 120 16.80 22.00 -10.16
CA GLN A 120 16.66 22.82 -11.34
C GLN A 120 15.41 22.35 -12.08
N LYS A 121 14.48 23.26 -12.35
CA LYS A 121 13.43 23.06 -13.36
C LYS A 121 14.13 22.84 -14.69
N ASP A 122 14.53 21.62 -14.98
CA ASP A 122 15.02 21.22 -16.29
C ASP A 122 13.83 21.15 -17.25
N THR A 123 13.48 22.32 -17.78
CA THR A 123 12.60 22.46 -18.97
C THR A 123 13.34 22.11 -20.24
N LYS A 124 14.11 21.03 -20.26
CA LYS A 124 14.56 20.47 -21.53
C LYS A 124 13.39 19.81 -22.21
N PRO A 125 12.99 20.26 -23.40
CA PRO A 125 11.96 19.54 -24.16
C PRO A 125 12.41 18.09 -24.31
N PRO A 126 11.48 17.13 -24.24
CA PRO A 126 11.82 15.72 -24.40
C PRO A 126 12.57 15.54 -25.73
N PRO A 127 13.57 14.67 -25.78
CA PRO A 127 14.35 14.46 -26.99
C PRO A 127 13.44 14.06 -28.14
N ILE A 128 13.58 14.74 -29.28
CA ILE A 128 12.83 14.43 -30.51
C ILE A 128 13.30 13.03 -30.94
N VAL A 129 12.39 12.06 -30.87
CA VAL A 129 12.63 10.70 -31.37
C VAL A 129 12.16 10.66 -32.82
N LEU A 130 13.07 10.33 -33.74
CA LEU A 130 12.74 10.10 -35.13
C LEU A 130 12.50 8.60 -35.37
N ASP A 131 11.56 8.28 -36.23
CA ASP A 131 11.36 6.91 -36.71
C ASP A 131 12.42 6.53 -37.77
N LYS A 132 12.28 5.35 -38.38
CA LYS A 132 13.21 4.82 -39.36
C LYS A 132 13.22 5.65 -40.68
N ASP A 133 12.14 6.37 -40.91
CA ASP A 133 11.93 7.18 -42.11
C ASP A 133 12.29 8.65 -41.85
N GLY A 134 12.72 9.00 -40.65
CA GLY A 134 13.16 10.34 -40.26
C GLY A 134 12.01 11.24 -39.78
N ASP A 135 10.83 10.70 -39.62
CA ASP A 135 9.67 11.42 -39.12
C ASP A 135 9.65 11.51 -37.60
N VAL A 136 9.11 12.61 -37.05
CA VAL A 136 9.01 12.83 -35.62
C VAL A 136 7.98 11.86 -35.02
N VAL A 137 8.44 10.96 -34.15
CA VAL A 137 7.55 10.06 -33.39
C VAL A 137 6.82 10.86 -32.32
N VAL A 138 5.60 11.27 -32.60
CA VAL A 138 4.72 11.90 -31.61
C VAL A 138 4.15 10.82 -30.69
N VAL A 139 4.80 10.61 -29.54
CA VAL A 139 4.23 9.74 -28.49
C VAL A 139 3.09 10.50 -27.82
N ARG A 140 1.85 10.18 -28.20
CA ARG A 140 0.67 10.71 -27.51
C ARG A 140 0.57 10.05 -26.14
N GLN A 141 0.87 10.80 -25.10
CA GLN A 141 0.67 10.35 -23.73
C GLN A 141 -0.85 10.20 -23.47
N ARG A 142 -1.25 9.01 -22.97
CA ARG A 142 -2.61 8.79 -22.52
C ARG A 142 -2.80 9.50 -21.18
N LYS A 143 -3.81 10.38 -21.09
CA LYS A 143 -4.17 11.07 -19.85
C LYS A 143 -5.42 10.46 -19.25
N GLY A 144 -5.52 10.52 -17.94
CA GLY A 144 -6.69 10.18 -17.14
C GLY A 144 -6.97 11.27 -16.11
N ALA A 145 -8.07 11.13 -15.42
CA ALA A 145 -8.40 11.99 -14.29
C ALA A 145 -9.20 11.20 -13.25
N ILE A 146 -8.99 11.51 -11.98
CA ILE A 146 -9.73 11.01 -10.84
C ILE A 146 -10.51 12.18 -10.25
N ASP A 147 -11.81 12.04 -10.11
CA ASP A 147 -12.68 13.06 -9.52
C ASP A 147 -12.99 12.64 -8.07
N ILE A 148 -12.49 13.38 -7.09
CA ILE A 148 -12.61 13.09 -5.65
C ILE A 148 -13.44 14.18 -4.97
N GLU A 149 -14.51 13.76 -4.32
CA GLU A 149 -15.24 14.59 -3.36
C GLU A 149 -14.54 14.52 -2.00
N HIS A 150 -14.26 15.67 -1.41
CA HIS A 150 -13.52 15.80 -0.16
C HIS A 150 -13.87 17.11 0.55
N ARG A 151 -13.42 17.29 1.79
CA ARG A 151 -13.52 18.57 2.51
C ARG A 151 -12.20 19.33 2.45
N LYS A 152 -12.27 20.66 2.43
CA LYS A 152 -11.07 21.53 2.42
C LYS A 152 -10.50 21.76 3.81
N SER A 153 -11.33 21.80 4.84
CA SER A 153 -10.92 21.98 6.23
C SER A 153 -11.71 21.05 7.12
N THR A 154 -11.06 20.44 8.08
CA THR A 154 -11.66 19.49 9.02
C THR A 154 -11.04 19.61 10.39
N ARG A 155 -11.69 19.03 11.38
CA ARG A 155 -11.06 18.77 12.67
C ARG A 155 -9.96 17.70 12.52
N LEU A 156 -9.04 17.66 13.46
CA LEU A 156 -7.92 16.70 13.45
C LEU A 156 -8.38 15.23 13.47
N ASP A 157 -9.50 14.92 14.09
CA ASP A 157 -10.08 13.57 14.13
C ASP A 157 -10.80 13.17 12.83
N ALA A 158 -11.03 14.11 11.93
CA ALA A 158 -11.73 13.92 10.65
C ALA A 158 -10.83 14.22 9.42
N VAL A 159 -9.51 14.15 9.60
CA VAL A 159 -8.52 14.45 8.52
C VAL A 159 -8.61 13.50 7.32
N GLY A 160 -9.19 12.30 7.50
CA GLY A 160 -9.47 11.35 6.43
C GLY A 160 -10.44 11.89 5.36
N LEU A 161 -11.23 12.94 5.68
CA LEU A 161 -12.10 13.64 4.71
C LEU A 161 -11.32 14.57 3.76
N GLN A 162 -10.01 14.68 3.92
CA GLN A 162 -9.11 15.47 3.06
C GLN A 162 -8.20 14.59 2.22
N ILE A 163 -7.50 15.20 1.27
CA ILE A 163 -6.48 14.55 0.45
C ILE A 163 -5.11 15.08 0.89
N TRP A 164 -4.13 14.17 1.00
CA TRP A 164 -2.79 14.47 1.45
C TRP A 164 -1.76 14.05 0.40
N ARG A 165 -0.59 14.69 0.39
CA ARG A 165 0.46 14.46 -0.64
C ARG A 165 0.97 13.02 -0.68
N GLY A 166 1.01 12.33 0.46
CA GLY A 166 1.40 10.92 0.50
C GLY A 166 0.52 10.03 -0.37
N ALA A 167 -0.77 10.34 -0.51
CA ALA A 167 -1.67 9.59 -1.40
C ALA A 167 -1.27 9.74 -2.88
N LEU A 168 -0.84 10.92 -3.31
CA LEU A 168 -0.36 11.16 -4.67
C LEU A 168 0.99 10.49 -4.93
N LEU A 169 1.92 10.56 -3.98
CA LEU A 169 3.20 9.85 -4.03
C LEU A 169 3.00 8.34 -4.16
N LEU A 170 2.13 7.77 -3.33
CA LEU A 170 1.84 6.34 -3.37
C LEU A 170 1.11 5.95 -4.65
N GLY A 171 0.24 6.82 -5.17
CA GLY A 171 -0.38 6.70 -6.49
C GLY A 171 0.66 6.63 -7.61
N ASP A 172 1.63 7.53 -7.62
CA ASP A 172 2.75 7.53 -8.58
C ASP A 172 3.55 6.24 -8.49
N TYR A 173 3.87 5.78 -7.27
CA TYR A 173 4.60 4.54 -7.06
C TYR A 173 3.84 3.31 -7.60
N ILE A 174 2.53 3.23 -7.34
CA ILE A 174 1.69 2.14 -7.85
C ILE A 174 1.65 2.15 -9.38
N MET A 175 1.47 3.31 -9.99
CA MET A 175 1.45 3.46 -11.44
C MET A 175 2.80 3.08 -12.07
N HIS A 176 3.92 3.50 -11.46
CA HIS A 176 5.25 3.14 -11.92
C HIS A 176 5.51 1.62 -11.85
N ASN A 177 5.02 1.00 -10.81
CA ASN A 177 5.17 -0.43 -10.54
C ASN A 177 3.91 -1.24 -10.93
N GLU A 178 3.22 -0.88 -12.01
CA GLU A 178 1.95 -1.50 -12.43
C GLU A 178 2.03 -3.03 -12.48
N ARG A 179 3.17 -3.59 -12.90
CA ARG A 179 3.39 -5.04 -13.03
C ARG A 179 3.37 -5.73 -11.66
N LYS A 180 3.95 -5.10 -10.64
CA LYS A 180 3.99 -5.59 -9.25
C LYS A 180 2.58 -5.71 -8.67
N PHE A 181 1.73 -4.73 -8.92
CA PHE A 181 0.37 -4.67 -8.37
C PHE A 181 -0.69 -5.35 -9.25
N LYS A 182 -0.33 -5.72 -10.47
CA LYS A 182 -1.27 -6.34 -11.42
C LYS A 182 -1.80 -7.67 -10.91
N ASN A 183 -3.15 -7.79 -10.90
CA ASN A 183 -3.87 -8.98 -10.46
C ASN A 183 -3.61 -9.40 -9.00
N THR A 184 -3.14 -8.50 -8.15
CA THR A 184 -2.89 -8.72 -6.73
C THR A 184 -4.08 -8.34 -5.86
N HIS A 185 -4.06 -8.77 -4.61
CA HIS A 185 -5.01 -8.38 -3.57
C HIS A 185 -4.31 -7.35 -2.67
N ILE A 186 -4.91 -6.19 -2.55
CA ILE A 186 -4.34 -5.03 -1.84
C ILE A 186 -5.27 -4.64 -0.71
N LEU A 187 -4.70 -4.36 0.46
CA LEU A 187 -5.37 -3.71 1.57
C LEU A 187 -4.84 -2.28 1.69
N GLU A 188 -5.70 -1.28 1.72
CA GLU A 188 -5.33 0.06 2.13
C GLU A 188 -5.80 0.34 3.55
N LEU A 189 -4.86 0.81 4.38
CA LEU A 189 -5.07 1.22 5.75
C LEU A 189 -5.15 2.74 5.81
N GLY A 190 -6.26 3.30 6.31
CA GLY A 190 -6.48 4.74 6.33
C GLY A 190 -6.70 5.28 4.91
N SER A 191 -7.70 4.74 4.20
CA SER A 191 -7.96 5.10 2.79
C SER A 191 -8.44 6.53 2.61
N GLY A 192 -8.92 7.18 3.68
CA GLY A 192 -9.52 8.50 3.60
C GLY A 192 -10.60 8.56 2.52
N VAL A 193 -10.51 9.55 1.66
CA VAL A 193 -11.45 9.74 0.53
C VAL A 193 -11.16 8.84 -0.68
N GLY A 194 -10.12 7.97 -0.64
CA GLY A 194 -9.95 6.82 -1.55
C GLY A 194 -9.08 7.04 -2.77
N LEU A 195 -8.30 8.12 -2.87
CA LEU A 195 -7.48 8.39 -4.06
C LEU A 195 -6.53 7.22 -4.39
N THR A 196 -5.78 6.73 -3.41
CA THR A 196 -4.81 5.65 -3.61
C THR A 196 -5.50 4.32 -3.92
N SER A 197 -6.62 4.02 -3.26
CA SER A 197 -7.44 2.83 -3.57
C SER A 197 -7.95 2.84 -5.01
N ILE A 198 -8.39 4.00 -5.52
CA ILE A 198 -8.83 4.15 -6.91
C ILE A 198 -7.67 3.87 -7.86
N VAL A 199 -6.47 4.41 -7.60
CA VAL A 199 -5.28 4.10 -8.41
C VAL A 199 -4.93 2.61 -8.34
N ALA A 200 -4.94 2.01 -7.15
CA ALA A 200 -4.67 0.59 -6.98
C ALA A 200 -5.66 -0.29 -7.75
N SER A 201 -6.94 0.11 -7.80
CA SER A 201 -7.99 -0.63 -8.52
C SER A 201 -7.78 -0.71 -10.03
N MET A 202 -6.99 0.20 -10.62
CA MET A 202 -6.66 0.16 -12.05
C MET A 202 -5.86 -1.10 -12.41
N TYR A 203 -5.14 -1.68 -11.47
CA TYR A 203 -4.22 -2.79 -11.70
C TYR A 203 -4.57 -4.04 -10.92
N ALA A 204 -5.05 -3.89 -9.70
CA ALA A 204 -5.32 -4.99 -8.77
C ALA A 204 -6.47 -5.90 -9.23
N ARG A 205 -6.54 -7.09 -8.62
CA ARG A 205 -7.68 -7.98 -8.68
C ARG A 205 -8.72 -7.69 -7.60
N GLU A 206 -8.24 -7.23 -6.46
CA GLU A 206 -9.09 -6.85 -5.31
C GLU A 206 -8.42 -5.75 -4.51
N VAL A 207 -9.20 -4.76 -4.12
CA VAL A 207 -8.77 -3.69 -3.20
C VAL A 207 -9.74 -3.65 -2.04
N ILE A 208 -9.21 -3.75 -0.82
CA ILE A 208 -9.96 -3.58 0.42
C ILE A 208 -9.57 -2.21 0.97
N CYS A 209 -10.47 -1.25 0.83
CA CYS A 209 -10.31 0.11 1.32
C CYS A 209 -10.80 0.17 2.76
N THR A 210 -9.98 0.63 3.70
CA THR A 210 -10.36 0.66 5.11
C THR A 210 -10.07 2.00 5.77
N ASP A 211 -11.00 2.44 6.60
CA ASP A 211 -10.87 3.61 7.45
C ASP A 211 -11.86 3.49 8.62
N ILE A 212 -11.84 4.43 9.57
CA ILE A 212 -12.88 4.59 10.60
C ILE A 212 -14.05 5.39 10.03
N ASP A 213 -15.28 5.09 10.44
CA ASP A 213 -16.45 5.82 9.95
C ASP A 213 -16.73 7.09 10.79
N ILE A 214 -15.98 8.14 10.52
CA ILE A 214 -16.18 9.47 11.11
C ILE A 214 -16.86 10.36 10.11
N GLU A 215 -17.96 11.00 10.53
CA GLU A 215 -18.74 11.98 9.74
C GLU A 215 -19.16 11.47 8.35
N GLY A 216 -19.39 10.16 8.20
CA GLY A 216 -19.82 9.54 6.94
C GLY A 216 -18.68 9.30 5.95
N LEU A 217 -17.44 9.22 6.44
CA LEU A 217 -16.25 9.01 5.60
C LEU A 217 -16.36 7.75 4.73
N LEU A 218 -16.86 6.63 5.28
CA LEU A 218 -16.97 5.40 4.50
C LEU A 218 -18.02 5.49 3.38
N ASP A 219 -19.07 6.26 3.54
CA ASP A 219 -20.03 6.50 2.48
C ASP A 219 -19.43 7.39 1.40
N LEU A 220 -18.74 8.46 1.78
CA LEU A 220 -18.00 9.33 0.85
C LEU A 220 -16.95 8.54 0.07
N LEU A 221 -16.22 7.64 0.72
CA LEU A 221 -15.25 6.74 0.09
C LEU A 221 -15.92 5.83 -0.95
N ARG A 222 -17.09 5.24 -0.63
CA ARG A 222 -17.88 4.42 -1.57
C ARG A 222 -18.30 5.23 -2.80
N ASP A 223 -18.77 6.45 -2.59
CA ASP A 223 -19.21 7.35 -3.67
C ASP A 223 -18.05 7.74 -4.57
N ASN A 224 -16.87 8.03 -4.00
CA ASN A 224 -15.65 8.33 -4.77
C ASN A 224 -15.18 7.11 -5.59
N VAL A 225 -15.16 5.93 -5.00
CA VAL A 225 -14.83 4.68 -5.71
C VAL A 225 -15.82 4.45 -6.87
N GLN A 226 -17.11 4.61 -6.64
CA GLN A 226 -18.14 4.45 -7.66
C GLN A 226 -18.02 5.50 -8.78
N ARG A 227 -17.75 6.76 -8.45
CA ARG A 227 -17.55 7.88 -9.40
C ARG A 227 -16.40 7.57 -10.38
N ASN A 228 -15.36 6.90 -9.90
CA ASN A 228 -14.17 6.56 -10.67
C ASN A 228 -14.13 5.10 -11.15
N ALA A 229 -15.22 4.34 -11.04
CA ALA A 229 -15.27 2.91 -11.39
C ALA A 229 -14.85 2.62 -12.84
N HIS A 230 -15.01 3.61 -13.75
CA HIS A 230 -14.59 3.51 -15.14
C HIS A 230 -13.07 3.41 -15.34
N LEU A 231 -12.26 3.76 -14.32
CA LEU A 231 -10.80 3.65 -14.33
C LEU A 231 -10.33 2.29 -13.87
N SER A 232 -11.12 1.60 -13.06
CA SER A 232 -10.76 0.32 -12.46
C SER A 232 -10.55 -0.77 -13.51
N ASN A 233 -9.63 -1.68 -13.22
CA ASN A 233 -9.52 -2.94 -13.96
C ASN A 233 -10.92 -3.62 -13.97
N PRO A 234 -11.44 -4.03 -15.14
CA PRO A 234 -12.79 -4.64 -15.25
C PRO A 234 -13.01 -5.87 -14.35
N HIS A 235 -11.94 -6.50 -13.91
CA HIS A 235 -11.99 -7.67 -13.01
C HIS A 235 -11.65 -7.33 -11.56
N CYS A 236 -11.42 -6.06 -11.23
CA CYS A 236 -11.13 -5.63 -9.87
C CYS A 236 -12.42 -5.57 -9.05
N ARG A 237 -12.34 -6.12 -7.84
CA ARG A 237 -13.37 -5.94 -6.81
C ARG A 237 -12.86 -4.94 -5.79
N VAL A 238 -13.65 -3.92 -5.53
CA VAL A 238 -13.33 -2.93 -4.50
C VAL A 238 -14.31 -3.08 -3.34
N HIS A 239 -13.78 -3.23 -2.13
CA HIS A 239 -14.55 -3.37 -0.89
C HIS A 239 -14.20 -2.22 0.04
N VAL A 240 -15.21 -1.53 0.53
CA VAL A 240 -15.06 -0.50 1.57
C VAL A 240 -15.61 -1.03 2.87
N THR A 241 -14.78 -1.06 3.90
CA THR A 241 -15.14 -1.59 5.21
C THR A 241 -14.45 -0.81 6.33
N GLU A 242 -15.07 -0.80 7.49
CA GLU A 242 -14.48 -0.18 8.67
C GLU A 242 -13.30 -0.98 9.21
N LEU A 243 -12.22 -0.28 9.57
CA LEU A 243 -11.10 -0.82 10.32
C LEU A 243 -10.49 0.28 11.18
N ASP A 244 -10.66 0.16 12.49
CA ASP A 244 -9.98 1.00 13.47
C ASP A 244 -8.66 0.34 13.87
N PHE A 245 -7.54 1.06 13.76
CA PHE A 245 -6.21 0.57 14.17
C PHE A 245 -6.14 0.22 15.66
N LYS A 246 -7.03 0.76 16.47
CA LYS A 246 -7.11 0.46 17.90
C LYS A 246 -7.73 -0.90 18.21
N VAL A 247 -8.46 -1.47 17.26
CA VAL A 247 -9.04 -2.80 17.36
C VAL A 247 -7.99 -3.86 17.05
N SER A 248 -7.90 -4.90 17.87
CA SER A 248 -6.96 -6.00 17.66
C SER A 248 -7.38 -6.86 16.46
N TYR A 249 -6.40 -7.41 15.72
CA TYR A 249 -6.68 -8.33 14.62
C TYR A 249 -7.59 -9.51 15.03
N GLN A 250 -7.44 -10.01 16.25
CA GLN A 250 -8.26 -11.11 16.78
C GLN A 250 -9.75 -10.74 16.83
N ASP A 251 -10.06 -9.46 17.02
CA ASP A 251 -11.41 -8.94 17.15
C ASP A 251 -12.02 -8.49 15.81
N TYR A 252 -11.27 -8.56 14.72
CA TYR A 252 -11.80 -8.22 13.40
C TYR A 252 -12.95 -9.16 13.00
N PRO A 253 -13.97 -8.65 12.28
CA PRO A 253 -15.05 -9.46 11.73
C PRO A 253 -14.53 -10.64 10.90
N ARG A 254 -15.20 -11.80 11.01
CA ARG A 254 -14.76 -13.03 10.35
C ARG A 254 -14.68 -12.89 8.82
N ASP A 255 -15.61 -12.17 8.22
CA ASP A 255 -15.64 -11.91 6.78
C ASP A 255 -14.43 -11.06 6.34
N LEU A 256 -14.06 -10.05 7.13
CA LEU A 256 -12.85 -9.26 6.89
C LEU A 256 -11.61 -10.14 7.00
N LYS A 257 -11.44 -10.91 8.09
CA LYS A 257 -10.31 -11.83 8.24
C LYS A 257 -10.17 -12.78 7.05
N THR A 258 -11.29 -13.29 6.53
CA THR A 258 -11.29 -14.19 5.37
C THR A 258 -10.76 -13.50 4.12
N LYS A 259 -11.17 -12.26 3.85
CA LYS A 259 -10.67 -11.48 2.71
C LYS A 259 -9.19 -11.15 2.86
N LEU A 260 -8.73 -10.84 4.08
CA LEU A 260 -7.35 -10.50 4.36
C LEU A 260 -6.36 -11.64 4.07
N GLN A 261 -6.77 -12.91 4.09
CA GLN A 261 -5.90 -14.07 3.84
C GLN A 261 -5.27 -14.08 2.43
N ASP A 262 -5.89 -13.38 1.47
CA ASP A 262 -5.39 -13.32 0.10
C ASP A 262 -4.55 -12.05 -0.17
N VAL A 263 -4.44 -11.14 0.80
CA VAL A 263 -3.72 -9.87 0.65
C VAL A 263 -2.23 -10.12 0.45
N GLN A 264 -1.70 -9.53 -0.62
CA GLN A 264 -0.29 -9.61 -0.98
C GLN A 264 0.47 -8.30 -0.69
N TYR A 265 -0.22 -7.19 -0.74
CA TYR A 265 0.35 -5.88 -0.43
C TYR A 265 -0.59 -5.09 0.47
N VAL A 266 0.01 -4.42 1.44
CA VAL A 266 -0.66 -3.40 2.25
C VAL A 266 -0.10 -2.04 1.83
N ILE A 267 -0.97 -1.05 1.70
CA ILE A 267 -0.61 0.33 1.38
C ILE A 267 -1.22 1.26 2.42
N ALA A 268 -0.53 2.37 2.69
CA ALA A 268 -1.02 3.41 3.59
C ALA A 268 -0.43 4.76 3.20
N ALA A 269 -1.21 5.83 3.29
CA ALA A 269 -0.78 7.17 2.95
C ALA A 269 -1.15 8.17 4.06
N ASP A 270 -0.14 8.91 4.56
CA ASP A 270 -0.27 9.98 5.57
C ASP A 270 -1.01 9.57 6.87
N VAL A 271 -0.84 8.32 7.31
CA VAL A 271 -1.48 7.78 8.53
C VAL A 271 -0.67 8.01 9.82
N ILE A 272 0.50 8.67 9.72
CA ILE A 272 1.44 8.92 10.82
C ILE A 272 1.42 10.40 11.14
N TYR A 273 0.51 10.83 12.03
CA TYR A 273 0.30 12.25 12.37
C TYR A 273 -0.06 12.49 13.84
N ASP A 274 -0.28 11.46 14.61
CA ASP A 274 -0.63 11.47 16.03
C ASP A 274 0.01 10.25 16.69
N ASP A 275 0.52 10.39 17.92
CA ASP A 275 1.29 9.33 18.60
C ASP A 275 0.44 8.11 18.91
N ASP A 276 -0.80 8.29 19.42
CA ASP A 276 -1.69 7.17 19.76
C ASP A 276 -2.14 6.41 18.51
N ILE A 277 -2.42 7.13 17.43
CA ILE A 277 -2.78 6.54 16.12
C ILE A 277 -1.55 5.83 15.53
N THR A 278 -0.37 6.43 15.63
CA THR A 278 0.90 5.83 15.17
C THR A 278 1.19 4.51 15.88
N GLU A 279 1.02 4.47 17.21
CA GLU A 279 1.17 3.21 17.96
C GLU A 279 0.17 2.15 17.53
N ALA A 280 -1.10 2.54 17.37
CA ALA A 280 -2.15 1.65 16.93
C ALA A 280 -1.87 1.12 15.52
N PHE A 281 -1.45 1.99 14.59
CA PHE A 281 -1.05 1.63 13.23
C PHE A 281 0.12 0.63 13.22
N VAL A 282 1.18 0.89 14.01
CA VAL A 282 2.32 -0.06 14.11
C VAL A 282 1.88 -1.41 14.66
N ARG A 283 0.99 -1.44 15.66
CA ARG A 283 0.42 -2.70 16.16
C ARG A 283 -0.35 -3.45 15.06
N THR A 284 -1.14 -2.71 14.27
CA THR A 284 -1.90 -3.27 13.15
C THR A 284 -0.98 -3.87 12.10
N ILE A 285 0.02 -3.14 11.60
CA ILE A 285 0.92 -3.67 10.56
C ILE A 285 1.74 -4.86 11.05
N VAL A 286 2.18 -4.86 12.31
CA VAL A 286 2.87 -6.01 12.91
C VAL A 286 1.94 -7.24 12.99
N SER A 287 0.68 -7.05 13.37
CA SER A 287 -0.30 -8.15 13.38
C SER A 287 -0.55 -8.69 11.97
N LEU A 288 -0.68 -7.83 10.96
CA LEU A 288 -0.84 -8.25 9.57
C LEU A 288 0.39 -9.01 9.04
N LEU A 289 1.60 -8.59 9.41
CA LEU A 289 2.84 -9.29 9.06
C LEU A 289 2.95 -10.69 9.71
N LEU A 290 2.30 -10.89 10.84
CA LEU A 290 2.26 -12.20 11.53
C LEU A 290 1.17 -13.11 10.98
N GLU A 291 0.00 -12.55 10.66
CA GLU A 291 -1.24 -13.30 10.42
C GLU A 291 -1.54 -13.54 8.93
N LEU A 292 -0.96 -12.72 8.02
CA LEU A 292 -1.27 -12.81 6.60
C LEU A 292 -0.21 -13.63 5.84
N PRO A 293 -0.55 -14.87 5.42
CA PRO A 293 0.45 -15.79 4.86
C PRO A 293 0.96 -15.39 3.46
N LYS A 294 0.20 -14.55 2.73
CA LYS A 294 0.55 -14.11 1.38
C LYS A 294 1.13 -12.70 1.33
N LEU A 295 1.29 -12.04 2.49
CA LEU A 295 1.77 -10.66 2.56
C LEU A 295 3.25 -10.57 2.18
N LYS A 296 3.54 -9.84 1.11
CA LYS A 296 4.89 -9.62 0.58
C LYS A 296 5.54 -8.36 1.13
N ALA A 297 4.78 -7.25 1.15
CA ALA A 297 5.27 -5.97 1.64
C ALA A 297 4.13 -5.04 2.05
N ILE A 298 4.47 -4.07 2.89
CA ILE A 298 3.64 -2.94 3.28
C ILE A 298 4.36 -1.69 2.78
N TYR A 299 3.66 -0.84 2.01
CA TYR A 299 4.17 0.45 1.52
C TYR A 299 3.49 1.59 2.25
N ILE A 300 4.28 2.50 2.81
CA ILE A 300 3.80 3.63 3.61
C ILE A 300 4.39 4.91 3.00
N ALA A 301 3.53 5.74 2.43
CA ALA A 301 3.92 7.06 1.94
C ALA A 301 3.46 8.13 2.93
N LEU A 302 4.30 9.09 3.22
CA LEU A 302 3.94 10.21 4.09
C LEU A 302 4.80 11.44 3.81
N GLU A 303 4.31 12.59 4.24
CA GLU A 303 5.08 13.81 4.33
C GLU A 303 5.58 14.00 5.76
N LYS A 304 6.91 14.15 5.94
CA LYS A 304 7.48 14.49 7.24
C LYS A 304 7.05 15.90 7.63
N ARG A 305 6.32 16.02 8.72
CA ARG A 305 5.85 17.32 9.24
C ARG A 305 6.81 17.83 10.28
N TYR A 306 7.62 18.81 9.86
CA TYR A 306 8.60 19.42 10.73
C TYR A 306 7.97 20.49 11.62
N VAL A 307 8.31 20.43 12.90
CA VAL A 307 8.00 21.47 13.89
C VAL A 307 9.28 21.87 14.61
N PHE A 308 9.42 23.17 14.89
CA PHE A 308 10.52 23.63 15.74
C PHE A 308 10.16 23.36 17.20
N THR A 309 11.01 22.61 17.89
CA THR A 309 10.85 22.36 19.33
C THR A 309 11.93 23.10 20.11
N LEU A 310 11.54 23.67 21.28
CA LEU A 310 12.50 24.31 22.18
C LEU A 310 13.37 23.29 22.92
N GLU A 311 12.91 22.04 23.00
CA GLU A 311 13.64 20.96 23.67
C GLU A 311 14.85 20.53 22.84
N ASP A 312 14.66 20.37 21.54
CA ASP A 312 15.75 19.98 20.63
C ASP A 312 16.52 21.18 20.08
N MET A 313 15.98 22.40 20.21
CA MET A 313 16.48 23.63 19.60
C MET A 313 16.67 23.51 18.08
N ASP A 314 15.85 22.64 17.45
CA ASP A 314 15.91 22.30 16.03
C ASP A 314 14.52 22.00 15.46
N SER A 315 14.45 21.84 14.14
CA SER A 315 13.26 21.41 13.43
C SER A 315 13.26 19.88 13.32
N VAL A 316 12.35 19.24 14.03
CA VAL A 316 12.21 17.79 14.11
C VAL A 316 10.87 17.35 13.51
N ALA A 317 10.78 16.09 13.05
CA ALA A 317 9.55 15.47 12.57
C ALA A 317 9.03 14.46 13.62
N PRO A 318 8.43 14.92 14.72
CA PRO A 318 8.24 14.11 15.92
C PRO A 318 7.41 12.85 15.68
N CYS A 319 6.32 12.92 14.91
CA CYS A 319 5.49 11.73 14.61
C CYS A 319 6.24 10.72 13.74
N TYR A 320 7.06 11.17 12.77
CA TYR A 320 7.88 10.28 11.96
C TYR A 320 8.97 9.60 12.79
N ASP A 321 9.70 10.35 13.61
CA ASP A 321 10.75 9.82 14.48
C ASP A 321 10.16 8.88 15.54
N TYR A 322 8.96 9.20 16.05
CA TYR A 322 8.22 8.35 16.96
C TYR A 322 7.83 7.01 16.29
N PHE A 323 7.32 7.06 15.08
CA PHE A 323 7.01 5.87 14.29
C PHE A 323 8.22 4.95 14.15
N LEU A 324 9.37 5.49 13.74
CA LEU A 324 10.58 4.69 13.55
C LEU A 324 11.00 4.01 14.86
N ARG A 325 11.10 4.75 15.97
CA ARG A 325 11.47 4.20 17.29
C ARG A 325 10.47 3.15 17.79
N TYR A 326 9.17 3.41 17.60
CA TYR A 326 8.15 2.49 18.07
C TYR A 326 8.11 1.20 17.23
N PHE A 327 8.27 1.31 15.92
CA PHE A 327 8.37 0.16 15.04
C PHE A 327 9.58 -0.73 15.38
N GLU A 328 10.75 -0.13 15.57
CA GLU A 328 11.97 -0.84 15.97
C GLU A 328 11.79 -1.56 17.30
N LYS A 329 11.25 -0.88 18.31
CA LYS A 329 10.94 -1.46 19.63
C LYS A 329 9.99 -2.65 19.52
N ARG A 330 8.98 -2.58 18.64
CA ARG A 330 8.04 -3.68 18.41
C ARG A 330 8.71 -4.84 17.66
N ASN A 331 9.46 -4.53 16.60
CA ASN A 331 10.20 -5.51 15.83
C ASN A 331 11.18 -6.32 16.70
N GLY A 332 11.93 -5.65 17.57
CA GLY A 332 12.88 -6.28 18.50
C GLY A 332 12.26 -7.28 19.49
N ARG A 333 10.95 -7.21 19.77
CA ARG A 333 10.24 -8.17 20.64
C ARG A 333 10.05 -9.55 20.00
N PHE A 334 10.13 -9.66 18.67
CA PHE A 334 9.93 -10.90 17.91
C PHE A 334 11.22 -11.59 17.50
N GLY A 335 12.34 -11.21 18.10
CA GLY A 335 13.69 -11.72 17.77
C GLY A 335 14.51 -10.73 16.96
N VAL A 336 15.68 -11.16 16.47
CA VAL A 336 16.59 -10.27 15.74
C VAL A 336 15.96 -9.87 14.42
N ASN A 337 15.49 -8.62 14.35
CA ASN A 337 15.01 -7.93 13.14
C ASN A 337 14.22 -8.84 12.18
N ARG A 338 13.04 -9.28 12.63
CA ARG A 338 12.17 -10.15 11.82
C ARG A 338 11.69 -9.46 10.54
N TRP A 339 11.51 -8.16 10.60
CA TRP A 339 11.09 -7.32 9.47
C TRP A 339 12.10 -6.22 9.20
N LYS A 340 12.24 -5.87 7.94
CA LYS A 340 13.03 -4.71 7.50
C LYS A 340 12.11 -3.53 7.23
N LEU A 341 12.54 -2.34 7.66
CA LEU A 341 11.98 -1.06 7.26
C LEU A 341 12.99 -0.39 6.32
N ILE A 342 12.57 -0.07 5.11
CA ILE A 342 13.43 0.34 4.02
C ILE A 342 12.90 1.63 3.43
N ASN A 343 13.76 2.61 3.18
CA ASN A 343 13.43 3.76 2.35
C ASN A 343 13.44 3.33 0.88
N VAL A 344 12.30 3.50 0.19
CA VAL A 344 12.21 3.23 -1.23
C VAL A 344 12.75 4.42 -2.00
N CYS A 345 13.66 4.17 -2.95
CA CYS A 345 14.14 5.22 -3.86
C CYS A 345 12.97 5.84 -4.62
N MET A 346 12.90 7.17 -4.59
CA MET A 346 11.80 7.91 -5.24
C MET A 346 12.18 8.45 -6.62
N ASP A 347 13.12 7.79 -7.29
CA ASP A 347 13.64 8.16 -8.61
C ASP A 347 12.72 7.70 -9.76
N PHE A 348 11.42 7.70 -9.50
CA PHE A 348 10.39 7.39 -10.48
C PHE A 348 9.64 8.67 -10.93
N PRO A 349 9.10 8.67 -12.17
CA PRO A 349 8.38 9.80 -12.71
C PRO A 349 7.15 10.17 -11.90
N ARG A 350 6.81 11.45 -11.85
CA ARG A 350 5.48 11.90 -11.41
C ARG A 350 4.47 11.63 -12.52
N TYR A 351 3.37 11.02 -12.14
CA TYR A 351 2.22 10.80 -13.03
C TYR A 351 1.10 11.78 -12.71
N PHE A 352 0.98 12.17 -11.44
CA PHE A 352 0.08 13.24 -10.97
C PHE A 352 0.77 14.60 -10.98
N ASP A 353 -0.03 15.67 -11.08
CA ASP A 353 0.45 17.05 -10.97
C ASP A 353 0.32 17.53 -9.52
N TYR A 354 1.42 17.55 -8.79
CA TYR A 354 1.54 18.04 -7.41
C TYR A 354 3.01 18.39 -7.11
N ASP A 355 3.25 19.17 -6.06
CA ASP A 355 4.61 19.45 -5.63
C ASP A 355 5.19 18.25 -4.85
N LYS A 356 6.16 17.57 -5.47
CA LYS A 356 6.92 16.50 -4.83
C LYS A 356 7.98 17.15 -3.92
N VAL A 357 7.54 17.57 -2.73
CA VAL A 357 8.41 18.21 -1.75
C VAL A 357 9.47 17.25 -1.22
N LYS A 358 10.62 17.80 -0.75
CA LYS A 358 11.76 17.00 -0.23
C LYS A 358 11.41 16.17 1.02
N ASP A 359 10.36 16.55 1.70
CA ASP A 359 9.95 15.95 2.97
C ASP A 359 9.01 14.74 2.78
N LEU A 360 8.66 14.43 1.53
CA LEU A 360 7.97 13.19 1.17
C LEU A 360 8.91 12.00 1.30
N VAL A 361 8.40 10.93 1.90
CA VAL A 361 9.12 9.65 2.02
C VAL A 361 8.19 8.50 1.65
N LEU A 362 8.79 7.44 1.09
CA LEU A 362 8.13 6.17 0.82
C LEU A 362 8.89 5.07 1.55
N LEU A 363 8.21 4.39 2.44
CA LEU A 363 8.76 3.31 3.24
C LEU A 363 8.20 1.97 2.78
N LYS A 364 9.03 0.94 2.87
CA LYS A 364 8.63 -0.46 2.63
C LYS A 364 8.94 -1.28 3.88
N VAL A 365 7.95 -2.01 4.37
CA VAL A 365 8.13 -3.01 5.42
C VAL A 365 7.96 -4.39 4.80
N CYS A 366 8.93 -5.27 5.01
CA CYS A 366 8.89 -6.64 4.51
C CYS A 366 9.62 -7.60 5.45
N HIS A 367 9.45 -8.90 5.23
CA HIS A 367 10.22 -9.89 5.98
C HIS A 367 11.71 -9.72 5.69
N ALA A 368 12.55 -9.81 6.73
CA ALA A 368 13.99 -9.90 6.54
C ALA A 368 14.28 -11.22 5.81
N SER A 369 15.04 -11.15 4.71
CA SER A 369 15.53 -12.36 4.04
C SER A 369 16.36 -13.19 5.04
N LYS A 370 16.12 -14.49 5.08
CA LYS A 370 16.88 -15.42 5.92
C LYS A 370 18.31 -15.51 5.45
#